data_aff2663e8adccae5ecf8f6fd6535ef58
#
_entry.id   aff2663e8adccae5ecf8f6fd6535ef58
#
_cell.length_a   1.000
_cell.length_b   1.000
_cell.length_c   1.000
_cell.angle_alpha   90.00
_cell.angle_beta   90.00
_cell.angle_gamma   90.00
#
_symmetry.space_group_name_H-M   'P 1'
#
loop_
_entity.id
_entity.type
_entity.pdbx_description
1 polymer ?
#
loop_
_entity_poly.entity_id
_entity_poly.type
_entity_poly.pdbx_seq_one_letter_code
_entity_poly.pdbx_strand_id
1 'polypeptide(L)'
;MRIVAGRWGGRPLRAPRGLSVRPTTDRVREAVFGILGDRVDGASVLDLFAGTGAMALEALSRGASDAVLVESSPEALPALRGNVEALGASEAVCLPLDYRKAIRRLSSKGRRFSLVFLDPPYGRGLVGRSAAEIHRAGILSPGAVVVAERAARDPEESVPEGWEERTDRRYGDTRITLYDIPGPEKYRRRSDRDKESR
;
A
#
# COMPACT_ATOMS: atom_id res chain seq x y z
N MET A 1 14.22 -0.73 -12.93
CA MET A 1 12.82 -0.87 -12.48
C MET A 1 11.92 -0.27 -13.54
N ARG A 2 10.75 -0.86 -13.78
CA ARG A 2 9.78 -0.44 -14.82
C ARG A 2 8.36 -0.77 -14.36
N ILE A 3 7.36 -0.19 -15.00
CA ILE A 3 5.96 -0.65 -14.90
C ILE A 3 5.88 -2.02 -15.59
N VAL A 4 5.24 -3.00 -14.93
CA VAL A 4 5.19 -4.39 -15.41
C VAL A 4 4.07 -4.57 -16.42
N ALA A 5 2.87 -4.03 -16.15
CA ALA A 5 1.70 -4.24 -16.99
C ALA A 5 0.76 -3.01 -17.04
N GLY A 6 -0.34 -3.14 -17.79
CA GLY A 6 -1.34 -2.09 -17.95
C GLY A 6 -0.95 -1.02 -18.98
N ARG A 7 -1.62 0.15 -18.91
CA ARG A 7 -1.49 1.22 -19.92
C ARG A 7 -0.07 1.78 -20.07
N TRP A 8 0.79 1.62 -19.05
CA TRP A 8 2.19 2.06 -19.08
C TRP A 8 3.18 0.90 -19.06
N GLY A 9 2.75 -0.33 -19.33
CA GLY A 9 3.60 -1.53 -19.31
C GLY A 9 4.92 -1.34 -20.08
N GLY A 10 6.04 -1.74 -19.45
CA GLY A 10 7.40 -1.59 -20.00
C GLY A 10 8.05 -0.23 -19.78
N ARG A 11 7.31 0.83 -19.39
CA ARG A 11 7.89 2.16 -19.17
C ARG A 11 8.84 2.20 -17.98
N PRO A 12 10.05 2.78 -18.13
CA PRO A 12 11.04 2.82 -17.06
C PRO A 12 10.63 3.79 -15.94
N LEU A 13 10.95 3.42 -14.70
CA LEU A 13 10.85 4.29 -13.53
C LEU A 13 12.26 4.67 -13.06
N ARG A 14 12.46 5.94 -12.77
CA ARG A 14 13.70 6.48 -12.21
C ARG A 14 13.83 6.10 -10.75
N ALA A 15 15.02 5.67 -10.33
CA ALA A 15 15.37 5.49 -8.92
C ALA A 15 16.08 6.76 -8.39
N PRO A 16 16.00 7.05 -7.09
CA PRO A 16 16.78 8.11 -6.46
C PRO A 16 18.28 7.87 -6.66
N ARG A 17 19.05 8.93 -6.85
CA ARG A 17 20.51 8.83 -6.95
C ARG A 17 21.10 8.54 -5.55
N GLY A 18 22.03 7.59 -5.46
CA GLY A 18 22.82 7.33 -4.26
C GLY A 18 22.10 6.57 -3.13
N LEU A 19 20.83 6.27 -3.24
CA LEU A 19 20.16 5.38 -2.31
C LEU A 19 20.26 3.95 -2.82
N SER A 20 20.81 3.05 -2.00
CA SER A 20 20.63 1.61 -2.16
C SER A 20 19.17 1.26 -1.86
N VAL A 21 18.27 1.82 -2.67
CA VAL A 21 16.86 1.42 -2.62
C VAL A 21 16.83 0.01 -3.17
N ARG A 22 16.54 -0.95 -2.33
CA ARG A 22 16.19 -2.30 -2.78
C ARG A 22 14.77 -2.20 -3.37
N PRO A 23 14.62 -2.05 -4.67
CA PRO A 23 13.29 -1.95 -5.24
C PRO A 23 12.60 -3.29 -5.05
N THR A 24 11.35 -3.29 -4.65
CA THR A 24 10.46 -4.43 -4.86
C THR A 24 10.67 -4.87 -6.30
N THR A 25 11.25 -6.04 -6.49
CA THR A 25 11.66 -6.47 -7.83
C THR A 25 10.45 -6.53 -8.74
N ASP A 26 10.64 -6.34 -10.04
CA ASP A 26 9.55 -6.45 -11.04
C ASP A 26 8.76 -7.76 -10.83
N ARG A 27 9.46 -8.86 -10.49
CA ARG A 27 8.87 -10.17 -10.21
C ARG A 27 7.97 -10.19 -8.95
N VAL A 28 8.40 -9.55 -7.87
CA VAL A 28 7.60 -9.47 -6.63
C VAL A 28 6.36 -8.62 -6.87
N ARG A 29 6.52 -7.49 -7.56
CA ARG A 29 5.41 -6.62 -7.92
C ARG A 29 4.39 -7.35 -8.81
N GLU A 30 4.85 -8.07 -9.83
CA GLU A 30 4.00 -8.92 -10.68
C GLU A 30 3.20 -9.94 -9.84
N ALA A 31 3.87 -10.62 -8.89
CA ALA A 31 3.23 -11.59 -8.01
C ALA A 31 2.17 -10.94 -7.11
N VAL A 32 2.45 -9.76 -6.52
CA VAL A 32 1.48 -9.01 -5.70
C VAL A 32 0.25 -8.64 -6.51
N PHE A 33 0.43 -8.07 -7.71
CA PHE A 33 -0.68 -7.68 -8.57
C PHE A 33 -1.43 -8.89 -9.13
N GLY A 34 -0.77 -10.03 -9.33
CA GLY A 34 -1.41 -11.31 -9.66
C GLY A 34 -2.34 -11.81 -8.54
N ILE A 35 -1.96 -11.63 -7.26
CA ILE A 35 -2.82 -11.99 -6.12
C ILE A 35 -3.98 -11.00 -5.95
N LEU A 36 -3.74 -9.70 -6.21
CA LEU A 36 -4.77 -8.68 -6.13
C LEU A 36 -5.87 -8.86 -7.19
N GLY A 37 -5.49 -9.30 -8.40
CA GLY A 37 -6.44 -9.52 -9.51
C GLY A 37 -7.33 -8.30 -9.76
N ASP A 38 -8.62 -8.53 -9.90
CA ASP A 38 -9.63 -7.49 -10.22
C ASP A 38 -9.83 -6.44 -9.12
N ARG A 39 -9.22 -6.63 -7.93
CA ARG A 39 -9.27 -5.65 -6.83
C ARG A 39 -8.54 -4.36 -7.12
N VAL A 40 -7.75 -4.32 -8.20
CA VAL A 40 -6.98 -3.14 -8.63
C VAL A 40 -7.83 -2.21 -9.49
N ASP A 41 -8.69 -2.78 -10.33
CA ASP A 41 -9.52 -2.00 -11.23
C ASP A 41 -10.51 -1.10 -10.45
N GLY A 42 -10.54 0.17 -10.78
CA GLY A 42 -11.33 1.19 -10.08
C GLY A 42 -10.91 1.50 -8.65
N ALA A 43 -9.83 0.89 -8.13
CA ALA A 43 -9.40 1.10 -6.74
C ALA A 43 -8.95 2.55 -6.46
N SER A 44 -9.31 3.08 -5.29
CA SER A 44 -8.65 4.25 -4.70
C SER A 44 -7.46 3.77 -3.88
N VAL A 45 -6.25 4.18 -4.28
CA VAL A 45 -4.98 3.67 -3.79
C VAL A 45 -4.30 4.62 -2.82
N LEU A 46 -3.77 4.09 -1.72
CA LEU A 46 -2.84 4.79 -0.83
C LEU A 46 -1.51 4.03 -0.80
N ASP A 47 -0.43 4.66 -1.22
CA ASP A 47 0.94 4.19 -1.03
C ASP A 47 1.58 5.02 0.07
N LEU A 48 1.70 4.45 1.26
CA LEU A 48 2.03 5.22 2.46
C LEU A 48 3.54 5.45 2.64
N PHE A 49 4.37 4.74 1.86
CA PHE A 49 5.83 4.83 1.84
C PHE A 49 6.32 4.71 0.39
N ALA A 50 5.88 5.65 -0.45
CA ALA A 50 5.88 5.48 -1.89
C ALA A 50 7.26 5.34 -2.56
N GLY A 51 8.33 5.88 -1.95
CA GLY A 51 9.66 5.81 -2.55
C GLY A 51 9.67 6.36 -3.97
N THR A 52 9.80 5.47 -4.96
CA THR A 52 9.74 5.81 -6.39
C THR A 52 8.33 5.88 -6.95
N GLY A 53 7.32 5.48 -6.19
CA GLY A 53 5.94 5.37 -6.61
C GLY A 53 5.59 4.06 -7.35
N ALA A 54 6.49 3.07 -7.34
CA ALA A 54 6.36 1.89 -8.21
C ALA A 54 5.06 1.11 -7.97
N MET A 55 4.61 0.94 -6.73
CA MET A 55 3.38 0.20 -6.40
C MET A 55 2.12 0.97 -6.85
N ALA A 56 2.02 2.23 -6.47
CA ALA A 56 0.87 3.06 -6.83
C ALA A 56 0.77 3.31 -8.34
N LEU A 57 1.90 3.57 -9.01
CA LEU A 57 1.94 3.78 -10.46
C LEU A 57 1.61 2.49 -11.24
N GLU A 58 2.04 1.34 -10.75
CA GLU A 58 1.63 0.04 -11.29
C GLU A 58 0.10 -0.17 -11.14
N ALA A 59 -0.46 0.18 -9.95
CA ALA A 59 -1.90 0.09 -9.73
C ALA A 59 -2.68 0.99 -10.70
N LEU A 60 -2.26 2.25 -10.87
CA LEU A 60 -2.86 3.17 -11.85
C LEU A 60 -2.72 2.65 -13.28
N SER A 61 -1.58 2.04 -13.63
CA SER A 61 -1.37 1.42 -14.93
C SER A 61 -2.36 0.29 -15.21
N ARG A 62 -2.79 -0.41 -14.17
CA ARG A 62 -3.73 -1.55 -14.22
C ARG A 62 -5.20 -1.17 -13.98
N GLY A 63 -5.54 0.11 -13.98
CA GLY A 63 -6.93 0.57 -13.93
C GLY A 63 -7.41 1.14 -12.59
N ALA A 64 -6.52 1.32 -11.59
CA ALA A 64 -6.92 2.06 -10.38
C ALA A 64 -7.42 3.47 -10.73
N SER A 65 -8.43 3.95 -10.01
CA SER A 65 -9.11 5.22 -10.30
C SER A 65 -8.29 6.43 -9.90
N ASP A 66 -7.61 6.34 -8.77
CA ASP A 66 -6.75 7.41 -8.23
C ASP A 66 -5.70 6.83 -7.27
N ALA A 67 -4.63 7.59 -7.04
CA ALA A 67 -3.61 7.20 -6.08
C ALA A 67 -3.09 8.40 -5.28
N VAL A 68 -2.90 8.20 -3.98
CA VAL A 68 -2.15 9.09 -3.10
C VAL A 68 -0.84 8.44 -2.74
N LEU A 69 0.27 9.12 -3.06
CA LEU A 69 1.62 8.66 -2.85
C LEU A 69 2.28 9.51 -1.76
N VAL A 70 2.53 8.91 -0.61
CA VAL A 70 3.13 9.59 0.56
C VAL A 70 4.62 9.27 0.61
N GLU A 71 5.43 10.30 0.63
CA GLU A 71 6.88 10.17 0.74
C GLU A 71 7.44 11.31 1.59
N SER A 72 8.31 11.00 2.54
CA SER A 72 8.92 11.98 3.43
C SER A 72 10.38 12.29 3.11
N SER A 73 11.07 11.40 2.37
CA SER A 73 12.49 11.58 2.03
C SER A 73 12.66 12.66 0.95
N PRO A 74 13.41 13.73 1.26
CA PRO A 74 13.75 14.75 0.25
C PRO A 74 14.52 14.17 -0.95
N GLU A 75 15.26 13.09 -0.74
CA GLU A 75 16.06 12.41 -1.77
C GLU A 75 15.19 11.59 -2.71
N ALA A 76 14.09 10.99 -2.22
CA ALA A 76 13.18 10.17 -3.01
C ALA A 76 12.15 11.02 -3.79
N LEU A 77 11.71 12.14 -3.23
CA LEU A 77 10.66 13.00 -3.80
C LEU A 77 10.93 13.45 -5.26
N PRO A 78 12.16 13.84 -5.67
CA PRO A 78 12.40 14.20 -7.08
C PRO A 78 12.17 13.02 -8.05
N ALA A 79 12.56 11.81 -7.66
CA ALA A 79 12.34 10.62 -8.47
C ALA A 79 10.85 10.27 -8.56
N LEU A 80 10.13 10.32 -7.43
CA LEU A 80 8.69 10.11 -7.37
C LEU A 80 7.93 11.05 -8.31
N ARG A 81 8.16 12.36 -8.17
CA ARG A 81 7.51 13.39 -9.00
C ARG A 81 7.85 13.23 -10.47
N GLY A 82 9.14 12.99 -10.77
CA GLY A 82 9.59 12.76 -12.13
C GLY A 82 8.98 11.51 -12.79
N ASN A 83 8.68 10.45 -12.01
CA ASN A 83 8.00 9.27 -12.49
C ASN A 83 6.52 9.54 -12.78
N VAL A 84 5.83 10.26 -11.88
CA VAL A 84 4.42 10.67 -12.07
C VAL A 84 4.29 11.54 -13.32
N GLU A 85 5.16 12.53 -13.50
CA GLU A 85 5.19 13.42 -14.66
C GLU A 85 5.52 12.66 -15.96
N ALA A 86 6.56 11.82 -15.95
CA ALA A 86 6.98 11.07 -17.13
C ALA A 86 5.91 10.10 -17.64
N LEU A 87 5.07 9.57 -16.75
CA LEU A 87 3.94 8.71 -17.11
C LEU A 87 2.68 9.50 -17.49
N GLY A 88 2.62 10.80 -17.19
CA GLY A 88 1.41 11.61 -17.34
C GLY A 88 0.29 11.13 -16.42
N ALA A 89 0.66 10.67 -15.20
CA ALA A 89 -0.27 10.10 -14.23
C ALA A 89 -1.05 11.21 -13.48
N SER A 90 -2.04 11.81 -14.13
CA SER A 90 -2.85 12.92 -13.59
C SER A 90 -3.68 12.52 -12.38
N GLU A 91 -3.96 11.23 -12.21
CA GLU A 91 -4.72 10.65 -11.09
C GLU A 91 -3.87 10.44 -9.84
N ALA A 92 -2.55 10.69 -9.94
CA ALA A 92 -1.59 10.53 -8.84
C ALA A 92 -1.39 11.84 -8.09
N VAL A 93 -1.55 11.80 -6.76
CA VAL A 93 -1.28 12.93 -5.87
C VAL A 93 -0.09 12.62 -4.97
N CYS A 94 1.02 13.33 -5.15
CA CYS A 94 2.19 13.21 -4.27
C CYS A 94 2.02 14.06 -3.02
N LEU A 95 2.14 13.46 -1.84
CA LEU A 95 2.14 14.13 -0.54
C LEU A 95 3.54 14.06 0.08
N PRO A 96 4.31 15.16 0.09
CA PRO A 96 5.63 15.22 0.71
C PRO A 96 5.51 15.38 2.24
N LEU A 97 5.04 14.33 2.92
CA LEU A 97 4.72 14.34 4.34
C LEU A 97 5.20 13.04 5.01
N ASP A 98 5.50 13.14 6.32
CA ASP A 98 5.54 11.97 7.18
C ASP A 98 4.18 11.25 7.18
N TYR A 99 4.20 9.92 7.25
CA TYR A 99 3.01 9.08 7.11
C TYR A 99 1.90 9.44 8.13
N ARG A 100 2.25 9.81 9.38
CA ARG A 100 1.26 10.21 10.39
C ARG A 100 0.57 11.53 10.05
N LYS A 101 1.36 12.49 9.52
CA LYS A 101 0.80 13.77 9.05
C LYS A 101 -0.09 13.56 7.85
N ALA A 102 0.32 12.67 6.93
CA ALA A 102 -0.47 12.31 5.77
C ALA A 102 -1.79 11.64 6.17
N ILE A 103 -1.78 10.64 7.05
CA ILE A 103 -2.98 9.97 7.55
C ILE A 103 -3.96 10.97 8.16
N ARG A 104 -3.49 11.85 9.06
CA ARG A 104 -4.36 12.89 9.67
C ARG A 104 -4.99 13.80 8.63
N ARG A 105 -4.20 14.26 7.64
CA ARG A 105 -4.68 15.11 6.54
C ARG A 105 -5.71 14.39 5.66
N LEU A 106 -5.51 13.12 5.36
CA LEU A 106 -6.42 12.31 4.55
C LEU A 106 -7.72 12.04 5.30
N SER A 107 -7.64 11.71 6.59
CA SER A 107 -8.81 11.52 7.46
C SER A 107 -9.64 12.79 7.59
N SER A 108 -9.01 13.95 7.83
CA SER A 108 -9.73 15.24 7.93
C SER A 108 -10.43 15.64 6.63
N LYS A 109 -10.00 15.09 5.48
CA LYS A 109 -10.65 15.29 4.17
C LYS A 109 -11.68 14.21 3.85
N GLY A 110 -11.98 13.29 4.77
CA GLY A 110 -12.92 12.19 4.56
C GLY A 110 -12.47 11.18 3.49
N ARG A 111 -11.16 11.16 3.14
CA ARG A 111 -10.65 10.21 2.12
C ARG A 111 -10.73 8.79 2.65
N ARG A 112 -11.08 7.87 1.74
CA ARG A 112 -11.07 6.43 1.99
C ARG A 112 -10.40 5.72 0.83
N PHE A 113 -9.74 4.59 1.15
CA PHE A 113 -8.94 3.81 0.20
C PHE A 113 -9.38 2.35 0.20
N SER A 114 -9.49 1.78 -0.98
CA SER A 114 -9.81 0.36 -1.17
C SER A 114 -8.57 -0.51 -1.34
N LEU A 115 -7.41 0.09 -1.66
CA LEU A 115 -6.13 -0.61 -1.76
C LEU A 115 -5.04 0.24 -1.09
N VAL A 116 -4.31 -0.36 -0.14
CA VAL A 116 -3.25 0.33 0.59
C VAL A 116 -1.96 -0.46 0.53
N PHE A 117 -0.85 0.20 0.20
CA PHE A 117 0.50 -0.35 0.25
C PHE A 117 1.26 0.20 1.45
N LEU A 118 1.87 -0.70 2.22
CA LEU A 118 2.71 -0.43 3.38
C LEU A 118 4.08 -1.08 3.16
N ASP A 119 5.05 -0.32 2.63
CA ASP A 119 6.43 -0.74 2.43
C ASP A 119 7.39 0.22 3.17
N PRO A 120 7.35 0.24 4.51
CA PRO A 120 8.19 1.10 5.31
C PRO A 120 9.65 0.62 5.35
N PRO A 121 10.60 1.49 5.74
CA PRO A 121 11.96 1.06 6.06
C PRO A 121 11.99 -0.08 7.07
N TYR A 122 12.72 -1.15 6.77
CA TYR A 122 12.78 -2.38 7.56
C TYR A 122 13.34 -2.20 8.98
N GLY A 123 13.03 -3.14 9.88
CA GLY A 123 13.60 -3.21 11.23
C GLY A 123 13.09 -2.13 12.20
N ARG A 124 12.02 -1.41 11.89
CA ARG A 124 11.50 -0.30 12.72
C ARG A 124 10.13 -0.53 13.32
N GLY A 125 9.50 -1.67 13.09
CA GLY A 125 8.13 -1.95 13.54
C GLY A 125 7.10 -0.97 12.96
N LEU A 126 7.29 -0.54 11.72
CA LEU A 126 6.44 0.48 11.12
C LEU A 126 5.21 -0.09 10.41
N VAL A 127 5.22 -1.36 10.03
CA VAL A 127 4.05 -2.02 9.43
C VAL A 127 2.90 -2.01 10.43
N GLY A 128 3.09 -2.58 11.63
CA GLY A 128 2.05 -2.63 12.66
C GLY A 128 1.62 -1.25 13.13
N ARG A 129 2.58 -0.31 13.30
CA ARG A 129 2.26 1.07 13.69
C ARG A 129 1.43 1.80 12.65
N SER A 130 1.80 1.72 11.36
CA SER A 130 1.05 2.37 10.30
C SER A 130 -0.30 1.69 10.07
N ALA A 131 -0.38 0.36 10.18
CA ALA A 131 -1.64 -0.37 10.16
C ALA A 131 -2.61 0.11 11.26
N ALA A 132 -2.13 0.24 12.50
CA ALA A 132 -2.94 0.77 13.61
C ALA A 132 -3.39 2.22 13.37
N GLU A 133 -2.52 3.08 12.80
CA GLU A 133 -2.84 4.47 12.51
C GLU A 133 -3.91 4.61 11.41
N ILE A 134 -3.79 3.89 10.28
CA ILE A 134 -4.78 3.94 9.19
C ILE A 134 -6.13 3.36 9.63
N HIS A 135 -6.11 2.30 10.45
CA HIS A 135 -7.34 1.71 11.02
C HIS A 135 -8.05 2.69 11.93
N ARG A 136 -7.34 3.28 12.92
CA ARG A 136 -7.88 4.26 13.86
C ARG A 136 -8.40 5.51 13.16
N ALA A 137 -7.71 5.95 12.11
CA ALA A 137 -8.10 7.12 11.31
C ALA A 137 -9.34 6.90 10.44
N GLY A 138 -9.80 5.65 10.30
CA GLY A 138 -11.00 5.29 9.52
C GLY A 138 -10.87 5.58 8.03
N ILE A 139 -9.66 5.52 7.47
CA ILE A 139 -9.40 5.83 6.05
C ILE A 139 -9.42 4.60 5.13
N LEU A 140 -9.82 3.44 5.65
CA LEU A 140 -10.03 2.23 4.86
C LEU A 140 -11.49 2.12 4.42
N SER A 141 -11.72 1.78 3.17
CA SER A 141 -13.05 1.42 2.67
C SER A 141 -13.47 0.05 3.20
N PRO A 142 -14.76 -0.22 3.36
CA PRO A 142 -15.25 -1.59 3.59
C PRO A 142 -14.77 -2.52 2.46
N GLY A 143 -14.20 -3.66 2.81
CA GLY A 143 -13.63 -4.60 1.84
C GLY A 143 -12.27 -4.19 1.27
N ALA A 144 -11.61 -3.20 1.84
CA ALA A 144 -10.27 -2.79 1.41
C ALA A 144 -9.25 -3.94 1.55
N VAL A 145 -8.19 -3.86 0.76
CA VAL A 145 -7.03 -4.73 0.86
C VAL A 145 -5.82 -3.91 1.28
N VAL A 146 -5.08 -4.41 2.26
CA VAL A 146 -3.79 -3.85 2.68
C VAL A 146 -2.69 -4.82 2.30
N VAL A 147 -1.70 -4.35 1.55
CA VAL A 147 -0.49 -5.08 1.19
C VAL A 147 0.65 -4.56 2.04
N ALA A 148 1.22 -5.40 2.88
CA ALA A 148 2.34 -5.05 3.75
C ALA A 148 3.61 -5.76 3.31
N GLU A 149 4.70 -5.00 3.16
CA GLU A 149 6.04 -5.50 2.88
C GLU A 149 6.92 -5.34 4.11
N ARG A 150 7.69 -6.39 4.44
CA ARG A 150 8.70 -6.37 5.52
C ARG A 150 9.90 -7.25 5.16
N ALA A 151 11.02 -7.08 5.85
CA ALA A 151 12.11 -8.03 5.71
C ALA A 151 11.69 -9.40 6.23
N ALA A 152 12.08 -10.47 5.51
CA ALA A 152 11.72 -11.84 5.89
C ALA A 152 12.30 -12.27 7.27
N ARG A 153 13.35 -11.58 7.74
CA ARG A 153 13.98 -11.79 9.04
C ARG A 153 13.37 -10.98 10.18
N ASP A 154 12.56 -9.95 9.83
CA ASP A 154 11.92 -9.12 10.85
C ASP A 154 10.81 -9.91 11.54
N PRO A 155 10.60 -9.72 12.85
CA PRO A 155 9.51 -10.36 13.55
C PRO A 155 8.16 -9.98 12.93
N GLU A 156 7.20 -10.85 13.13
CA GLU A 156 5.82 -10.53 12.77
C GLU A 156 5.32 -9.37 13.62
N GLU A 157 4.69 -8.39 12.96
CA GLU A 157 4.13 -7.24 13.63
C GLU A 157 2.61 -7.41 13.76
N SER A 158 2.08 -7.08 14.95
CA SER A 158 0.64 -7.14 15.17
C SER A 158 -0.09 -6.11 14.30
N VAL A 159 -1.18 -6.56 13.69
CA VAL A 159 -2.12 -5.71 12.94
C VAL A 159 -3.40 -5.52 13.75
N PRO A 160 -4.24 -4.52 13.44
CA PRO A 160 -5.50 -4.30 14.13
C PRO A 160 -6.41 -5.52 14.14
N GLU A 161 -7.13 -5.69 15.25
CA GLU A 161 -8.13 -6.74 15.36
C GLU A 161 -9.18 -6.66 14.24
N GLY A 162 -9.58 -7.83 13.74
CA GLY A 162 -10.52 -7.94 12.63
C GLY A 162 -9.92 -7.86 11.23
N TRP A 163 -8.63 -7.55 11.08
CA TRP A 163 -7.95 -7.72 9.81
C TRP A 163 -7.76 -9.22 9.54
N GLU A 164 -8.13 -9.68 8.36
CA GLU A 164 -8.03 -11.10 7.96
C GLU A 164 -6.82 -11.29 7.06
N GLU A 165 -5.81 -12.06 7.50
CA GLU A 165 -4.71 -12.43 6.63
C GLU A 165 -5.23 -13.30 5.48
N ARG A 166 -5.07 -12.83 4.24
CA ARG A 166 -5.41 -13.58 3.04
C ARG A 166 -4.27 -14.46 2.59
N THR A 167 -3.07 -13.93 2.62
CA THR A 167 -1.87 -14.63 2.18
C THR A 167 -0.63 -13.99 2.78
N ASP A 168 0.36 -14.82 3.05
CA ASP A 168 1.67 -14.42 3.50
C ASP A 168 2.72 -15.19 2.70
N ARG A 169 3.56 -14.49 1.94
CA ARG A 169 4.53 -15.09 1.03
C ARG A 169 5.91 -14.48 1.16
N ARG A 170 6.92 -15.35 1.14
CA ARG A 170 8.31 -14.96 1.15
C ARG A 170 8.88 -14.93 -0.28
N TYR A 171 9.57 -13.85 -0.61
CA TYR A 171 10.32 -13.66 -1.86
C TYR A 171 11.76 -13.24 -1.52
N GLY A 172 12.65 -14.24 -1.40
CA GLY A 172 14.03 -14.00 -0.97
C GLY A 172 14.07 -13.43 0.46
N ASP A 173 14.58 -12.19 0.59
CA ASP A 173 14.67 -11.49 1.88
C ASP A 173 13.47 -10.58 2.17
N THR A 174 12.47 -10.58 1.31
CA THR A 174 11.23 -9.82 1.46
C THR A 174 10.08 -10.77 1.80
N ARG A 175 9.18 -10.31 2.66
CA ARG A 175 7.92 -10.97 2.98
C ARG A 175 6.77 -10.04 2.68
N ILE A 176 5.79 -10.54 1.96
CA ILE A 176 4.59 -9.81 1.55
C ILE A 176 3.38 -10.48 2.20
N THR A 177 2.64 -9.70 2.96
CA THR A 177 1.39 -10.14 3.59
C THR A 177 0.23 -9.29 3.08
N LEU A 178 -0.85 -9.92 2.63
CA LEU A 178 -2.08 -9.26 2.24
C LEU A 178 -3.15 -9.47 3.32
N TYR A 179 -3.79 -8.39 3.70
CA TYR A 179 -4.89 -8.39 4.65
C TYR A 179 -6.18 -7.91 3.99
N ASP A 180 -7.27 -8.66 4.20
CA ASP A 180 -8.63 -8.21 3.89
C ASP A 180 -9.21 -7.45 5.07
N ILE A 181 -9.83 -6.33 4.77
CA ILE A 181 -10.52 -5.51 5.77
C ILE A 181 -12.02 -5.80 5.66
N PRO A 182 -12.62 -6.51 6.62
CA PRO A 182 -14.03 -6.85 6.55
C PRO A 182 -14.93 -5.61 6.47
N GLY A 183 -16.00 -5.73 5.68
CA GLY A 183 -17.07 -4.74 5.70
C GLY A 183 -17.95 -4.86 6.99
N PRO A 184 -18.80 -3.87 7.28
CA PRO A 184 -19.59 -3.79 8.51
C PRO A 184 -20.49 -5.02 8.75
N GLU A 185 -20.92 -5.71 7.72
CA GLU A 185 -21.77 -6.90 7.86
C GLU A 185 -21.06 -8.12 8.49
N LYS A 186 -19.74 -8.29 8.23
CA LYS A 186 -18.96 -9.37 8.86
C LYS A 186 -18.71 -9.11 10.35
N TYR A 187 -18.61 -7.85 10.78
CA TYR A 187 -18.48 -7.50 12.19
C TYR A 187 -19.76 -7.83 12.99
N ARG A 188 -20.96 -7.60 12.44
CA ARG A 188 -22.22 -7.94 13.08
C ARG A 188 -22.36 -9.45 13.35
N ARG A 189 -22.00 -10.28 12.37
CA ARG A 189 -22.11 -11.75 12.51
C ARG A 189 -21.15 -12.37 13.54
N ARG A 190 -20.01 -11.73 13.84
CA ARG A 190 -19.09 -12.18 14.91
C ARG A 190 -19.61 -11.79 16.29
N SER A 191 -20.05 -10.56 16.48
CA SER A 191 -20.59 -10.09 17.77
C SER A 191 -21.85 -10.85 18.20
N ASP A 192 -22.64 -11.36 17.27
CA ASP A 192 -23.84 -12.15 17.55
C ASP A 192 -23.50 -13.59 17.96
N ARG A 193 -22.48 -14.21 17.36
CA ARG A 193 -22.01 -15.55 17.77
C ARG A 193 -21.37 -15.58 19.16
N ASP A 194 -20.63 -14.52 19.51
CA ASP A 194 -20.00 -14.43 20.84
C ASP A 194 -21.03 -14.15 21.97
N LYS A 195 -22.25 -13.69 21.63
CA LYS A 195 -23.38 -13.53 22.57
C LYS A 195 -24.19 -14.79 22.74
N GLU A 196 -24.25 -15.67 21.76
CA GLU A 196 -24.94 -16.96 21.83
C GLU A 196 -24.14 -18.07 22.55
N SER A 197 -22.82 -17.81 22.79
CA SER A 197 -21.93 -18.76 23.50
C SER A 197 -21.68 -18.44 24.95
N ARG A 198 -22.48 -17.54 25.55
CA ARG A 198 -22.49 -17.21 26.98
C ARG A 198 -23.85 -17.47 27.57
#